data_2e6e6f1045f29529823c9dd0f86645cc
#
_entry.id   2e6e6f1045f29529823c9dd0f86645cc
#
_cell.length_a   1.000
_cell.length_b   1.000
_cell.length_c   1.000
_cell.angle_alpha   90.00
_cell.angle_beta   90.00
_cell.angle_gamma   90.00
#
_symmetry.space_group_name_H-M   'P 1'
#
loop_
_entity.id
_entity.type
_entity.pdbx_description
1 polymer ?
#
loop_
_entity_poly.entity_id
_entity_poly.type
_entity_poly.pdbx_seq_one_letter_code
_entity_poly.pdbx_strand_id
1 'polypeptide(L)'
;MTKLLGISGSLRRGSYNSALLRAATRLMPPEATLEVAGIRGIPLYDYDIEVQGLPATVTQLKDAIVAADGVLLVTPEYNNSLPGVFKNAIDWLSRPSSDIKRVFGGRPFAVIGASPGAFGTTLSQTAWLPVLRTLGTHAWFGGRLMVPRAGSVFDETGALKDAAIEEQLRQFLAGYVSFVRRHAAETPAG
;
A
#
# COMPACT_ATOMS: atom_id res chain seq x y z
N MET A 1 -13.06 10.72 11.62
CA MET A 1 -12.92 9.34 11.14
C MET A 1 -11.66 9.28 10.30
N THR A 2 -10.73 8.38 10.62
CA THR A 2 -9.45 8.24 9.89
C THR A 2 -9.70 7.61 8.52
N LYS A 3 -9.15 8.23 7.48
CA LYS A 3 -9.29 7.77 6.09
C LYS A 3 -7.98 7.18 5.61
N LEU A 4 -7.96 5.88 5.32
CA LEU A 4 -6.80 5.22 4.74
C LEU A 4 -7.02 4.93 3.26
N LEU A 5 -5.94 4.95 2.49
CA LEU A 5 -5.92 4.47 1.11
C LEU A 5 -5.08 3.18 1.05
N GLY A 6 -5.69 2.09 0.58
CA GLY A 6 -4.99 0.84 0.31
C GLY A 6 -4.68 0.69 -1.17
N ILE A 7 -3.42 0.38 -1.50
CA ILE A 7 -2.98 0.22 -2.89
C ILE A 7 -2.46 -1.20 -3.09
N SER A 8 -3.13 -1.97 -3.98
CA SER A 8 -2.64 -3.30 -4.38
C SER A 8 -1.59 -3.20 -5.48
N GLY A 9 -0.41 -3.75 -5.21
CA GLY A 9 0.74 -3.78 -6.14
C GLY A 9 0.68 -4.87 -7.21
N SER A 10 -0.49 -5.47 -7.47
CA SER A 10 -0.66 -6.55 -8.43
C SER A 10 -1.69 -6.22 -9.51
N LEU A 11 -1.35 -6.52 -10.75
CA LEU A 11 -2.27 -6.42 -11.90
C LEU A 11 -3.07 -7.70 -12.17
N ARG A 12 -2.75 -8.82 -11.49
CA ARG A 12 -3.41 -10.11 -11.69
C ARG A 12 -4.85 -10.06 -11.14
N ARG A 13 -5.84 -10.54 -11.91
CA ARG A 13 -7.26 -10.56 -11.50
C ARG A 13 -7.48 -11.36 -10.20
N GLY A 14 -6.93 -12.55 -10.09
CA GLY A 14 -6.98 -13.40 -8.89
C GLY A 14 -5.82 -13.13 -7.92
N SER A 15 -5.44 -11.87 -7.71
CA SER A 15 -4.32 -11.50 -6.85
C SER A 15 -4.63 -11.74 -5.37
N TYR A 16 -3.74 -12.47 -4.68
CA TYR A 16 -3.79 -12.62 -3.22
C TYR A 16 -3.63 -11.27 -2.48
N ASN A 17 -2.88 -10.34 -3.05
CA ASN A 17 -2.71 -9.01 -2.47
C ASN A 17 -3.98 -8.17 -2.61
N SER A 18 -4.70 -8.28 -3.72
CA SER A 18 -6.02 -7.67 -3.84
C SER A 18 -7.06 -8.35 -2.92
N ALA A 19 -6.94 -9.66 -2.71
CA ALA A 19 -7.77 -10.40 -1.75
C ALA A 19 -7.47 -9.95 -0.31
N LEU A 20 -6.20 -9.82 0.06
CA LEU A 20 -5.76 -9.31 1.37
C LEU A 20 -6.27 -7.89 1.61
N LEU A 21 -6.21 -7.03 0.59
CA LEU A 21 -6.71 -5.66 0.68
C LEU A 21 -8.24 -5.61 0.87
N ARG A 22 -9.00 -6.46 0.16
CA ARG A 22 -10.45 -6.60 0.40
C ARG A 22 -10.77 -7.13 1.80
N ALA A 23 -9.97 -8.06 2.33
CA ALA A 23 -10.11 -8.52 3.71
C ALA A 23 -9.82 -7.37 4.69
N ALA A 24 -8.78 -6.58 4.45
CA ALA A 24 -8.45 -5.41 5.26
C ALA A 24 -9.61 -4.40 5.31
N THR A 25 -10.29 -4.13 4.19
CA THR A 25 -11.45 -3.23 4.18
C THR A 25 -12.57 -3.71 5.12
N ARG A 26 -12.82 -5.03 5.19
CA ARG A 26 -13.86 -5.60 6.07
C ARG A 26 -13.47 -5.65 7.55
N LEU A 27 -12.17 -5.65 7.83
CA LEU A 27 -11.61 -5.78 9.19
C LEU A 27 -11.16 -4.47 9.79
N MET A 28 -11.45 -3.34 9.11
CA MET A 28 -11.12 -2.02 9.66
C MET A 28 -11.79 -1.78 11.00
N PRO A 29 -11.08 -1.16 11.95
CA PRO A 29 -11.70 -0.72 13.20
C PRO A 29 -12.74 0.39 12.91
N PRO A 30 -13.79 0.51 13.76
CA PRO A 30 -14.96 1.37 13.48
C PRO A 30 -14.63 2.86 13.33
N GLU A 31 -13.51 3.31 13.87
CA GLU A 31 -13.04 4.70 13.78
C GLU A 31 -12.27 5.04 12.49
N ALA A 32 -12.13 4.07 11.57
CA ALA A 32 -11.40 4.27 10.33
C ALA A 32 -12.10 3.63 9.11
N THR A 33 -11.81 4.17 7.94
CA THR A 33 -12.20 3.61 6.64
C THR A 33 -10.98 3.33 5.79
N LEU A 34 -11.07 2.33 4.90
CA LEU A 34 -10.03 1.98 3.94
C LEU A 34 -10.64 2.02 2.53
N GLU A 35 -10.27 3.03 1.78
CA GLU A 35 -10.55 3.12 0.35
C GLU A 35 -9.53 2.29 -0.43
N VAL A 36 -9.95 1.69 -1.55
CA VAL A 36 -9.09 0.80 -2.35
C VAL A 36 -8.77 1.47 -3.68
N ALA A 37 -7.49 1.55 -3.97
CA ALA A 37 -6.99 1.96 -5.28
C ALA A 37 -6.14 0.85 -5.94
N GLY A 38 -6.01 0.93 -7.26
CA GLY A 38 -5.17 0.04 -8.06
C GLY A 38 -4.19 0.81 -8.92
N ILE A 39 -3.27 0.07 -9.52
CA ILE A 39 -2.21 0.61 -10.38
C ILE A 39 -2.43 0.28 -11.86
N ARG A 40 -3.63 -0.22 -12.21
CA ARG A 40 -3.94 -0.59 -13.59
C ARG A 40 -4.06 0.66 -14.47
N GLY A 41 -3.50 0.58 -15.70
CA GLY A 41 -3.53 1.68 -16.65
C GLY A 41 -2.44 2.72 -16.47
N ILE A 42 -1.56 2.56 -15.48
CA ILE A 42 -0.34 3.37 -15.35
C ILE A 42 0.67 2.85 -16.37
N PRO A 43 1.15 3.65 -17.34
CA PRO A 43 2.13 3.23 -18.34
C PRO A 43 3.49 2.98 -17.70
N LEU A 44 4.42 2.36 -18.41
CA LEU A 44 5.82 2.38 -18.01
C LEU A 44 6.30 3.84 -17.96
N TYR A 45 7.08 4.16 -16.92
CA TYR A 45 7.59 5.51 -16.77
C TYR A 45 8.51 5.86 -17.93
N ASP A 46 8.23 7.01 -18.49
CA ASP A 46 9.00 7.59 -19.56
C ASP A 46 8.98 9.12 -19.38
N TYR A 47 10.15 9.74 -19.36
CA TYR A 47 10.29 11.18 -19.20
C TYR A 47 9.68 11.97 -20.37
N ASP A 48 9.72 11.42 -21.58
CA ASP A 48 9.12 12.06 -22.75
C ASP A 48 7.59 12.11 -22.67
N ILE A 49 6.98 11.17 -21.94
CA ILE A 49 5.57 11.21 -21.59
C ILE A 49 5.32 12.22 -20.46
N GLU A 50 6.17 12.23 -19.43
CA GLU A 50 6.03 13.15 -18.29
C GLU A 50 5.99 14.63 -18.73
N VAL A 51 6.86 15.03 -19.65
CA VAL A 51 6.92 16.43 -20.13
C VAL A 51 5.71 16.84 -20.96
N GLN A 52 4.94 15.88 -21.50
CA GLN A 52 3.69 16.14 -22.22
C GLN A 52 2.48 16.24 -21.28
N GLY A 53 2.66 15.85 -20.01
CA GLY A 53 1.65 15.86 -18.96
C GLY A 53 1.50 14.51 -18.28
N LEU A 54 1.08 14.53 -17.01
CA LEU A 54 0.89 13.30 -16.25
C LEU A 54 -0.30 12.51 -16.78
N PRO A 55 -0.18 11.16 -16.93
CA PRO A 55 -1.34 10.30 -17.23
C PRO A 55 -2.46 10.50 -16.20
N ALA A 56 -3.70 10.52 -16.65
CA ALA A 56 -4.87 10.74 -15.79
C ALA A 56 -4.95 9.74 -14.62
N THR A 57 -4.55 8.47 -14.86
CA THR A 57 -4.49 7.44 -13.81
C THR A 57 -3.46 7.76 -12.72
N VAL A 58 -2.36 8.41 -13.07
CA VAL A 58 -1.34 8.88 -12.11
C VAL A 58 -1.89 10.03 -11.28
N THR A 59 -2.50 11.04 -11.93
CA THR A 59 -3.08 12.19 -11.23
C THR A 59 -4.17 11.75 -10.25
N GLN A 60 -5.10 10.89 -10.67
CA GLN A 60 -6.15 10.35 -9.80
C GLN A 60 -5.59 9.63 -8.58
N LEU A 61 -4.55 8.80 -8.76
CA LEU A 61 -3.94 8.09 -7.64
C LEU A 61 -3.17 9.02 -6.70
N LYS A 62 -2.50 10.06 -7.21
CA LYS A 62 -1.90 11.12 -6.39
C LYS A 62 -2.94 11.83 -5.53
N ASP A 63 -4.04 12.23 -6.14
CA ASP A 63 -5.10 12.96 -5.43
C ASP A 63 -5.75 12.08 -4.35
N ALA A 64 -5.94 10.78 -4.63
CA ALA A 64 -6.39 9.82 -3.62
C ALA A 64 -5.41 9.68 -2.45
N ILE A 65 -4.08 9.65 -2.72
CA ILE A 65 -3.06 9.62 -1.66
C ILE A 65 -3.12 10.92 -0.83
N VAL A 66 -3.23 12.06 -1.48
CA VAL A 66 -3.27 13.36 -0.79
C VAL A 66 -4.51 13.51 0.08
N ALA A 67 -5.65 12.95 -0.35
CA ALA A 67 -6.91 12.98 0.41
C ALA A 67 -6.94 11.99 1.61
N ALA A 68 -5.98 11.06 1.70
CA ALA A 68 -5.92 10.07 2.77
C ALA A 68 -5.01 10.53 3.92
N ASP A 69 -5.36 10.14 5.15
CA ASP A 69 -4.56 10.37 6.35
C ASP A 69 -3.35 9.42 6.42
N GLY A 70 -3.42 8.26 5.74
CA GLY A 70 -2.36 7.27 5.65
C GLY A 70 -2.54 6.30 4.50
N VAL A 71 -1.46 5.65 4.08
CA VAL A 71 -1.43 4.75 2.92
C VAL A 71 -0.97 3.35 3.32
N LEU A 72 -1.71 2.33 2.89
CA LEU A 72 -1.38 0.93 3.05
C LEU A 72 -0.95 0.33 1.70
N LEU A 73 0.33 0.03 1.54
CA LEU A 73 0.84 -0.69 0.38
C LEU A 73 0.66 -2.20 0.58
N VAL A 74 -0.02 -2.87 -0.35
CA VAL A 74 -0.21 -4.32 -0.31
C VAL A 74 0.57 -4.95 -1.46
N THR A 75 1.79 -5.42 -1.12
CA THR A 75 2.82 -5.79 -2.09
C THR A 75 2.90 -7.29 -2.33
N PRO A 76 2.89 -7.78 -3.59
CA PRO A 76 3.44 -9.10 -3.89
C PRO A 76 4.98 -9.08 -3.79
N GLU A 77 5.58 -10.26 -3.89
CA GLU A 77 7.02 -10.43 -4.00
C GLU A 77 7.34 -11.08 -5.35
N TYR A 78 8.14 -10.41 -6.17
CA TYR A 78 8.59 -10.92 -7.47
C TYR A 78 10.11 -11.02 -7.46
N ASN A 79 10.62 -12.25 -7.68
CA ASN A 79 12.07 -12.52 -7.71
C ASN A 79 12.80 -11.94 -6.48
N ASN A 80 12.26 -12.21 -5.29
CA ASN A 80 12.82 -11.77 -4.00
C ASN A 80 12.92 -10.23 -3.86
N SER A 81 12.07 -9.48 -4.54
CA SER A 81 12.05 -8.01 -4.47
C SER A 81 10.64 -7.44 -4.63
N LEU A 82 10.54 -6.12 -4.61
CA LEU A 82 9.29 -5.42 -4.91
C LEU A 82 8.88 -5.63 -6.39
N PRO A 83 7.58 -5.65 -6.71
CA PRO A 83 7.12 -5.83 -8.09
C PRO A 83 7.47 -4.63 -8.96
N GLY A 84 8.03 -4.87 -10.16
CA GLY A 84 8.36 -3.81 -11.10
C GLY A 84 7.18 -2.90 -11.43
N VAL A 85 6.00 -3.47 -11.64
CA VAL A 85 4.76 -2.70 -11.91
C VAL A 85 4.34 -1.80 -10.75
N PHE A 86 4.62 -2.21 -9.51
CA PHE A 86 4.30 -1.39 -8.32
C PHE A 86 5.36 -0.31 -8.12
N LYS A 87 6.64 -0.66 -8.30
CA LYS A 87 7.71 0.33 -8.29
C LYS A 87 7.49 1.40 -9.35
N ASN A 88 7.14 1.00 -10.57
CA ASN A 88 6.78 1.91 -11.66
C ASN A 88 5.65 2.89 -11.28
N ALA A 89 4.60 2.40 -10.62
CA ALA A 89 3.52 3.26 -10.16
C ALA A 89 4.03 4.31 -9.14
N ILE A 90 4.86 3.88 -8.16
CA ILE A 90 5.44 4.80 -7.18
C ILE A 90 6.41 5.80 -7.84
N ASP A 91 7.15 5.38 -8.87
CA ASP A 91 8.02 6.29 -9.63
C ASP A 91 7.21 7.38 -10.31
N TRP A 92 6.13 7.05 -10.98
CA TRP A 92 5.19 8.02 -11.54
C TRP A 92 4.60 8.97 -10.50
N LEU A 93 4.19 8.44 -9.33
CA LEU A 93 3.61 9.24 -8.26
C LEU A 93 4.60 10.25 -7.66
N SER A 94 5.91 10.01 -7.83
CA SER A 94 6.99 10.92 -7.43
C SER A 94 7.32 12.00 -8.47
N ARG A 95 6.56 12.10 -9.56
CA ARG A 95 6.80 13.05 -10.66
C ARG A 95 5.69 14.11 -10.78
N PRO A 96 6.03 15.35 -11.15
CA PRO A 96 7.38 15.91 -11.12
C PRO A 96 7.98 15.89 -9.70
N SER A 97 9.29 16.00 -9.57
CA SER A 97 9.97 15.91 -8.26
C SER A 97 9.50 16.94 -7.24
N SER A 98 9.01 18.09 -7.68
CA SER A 98 8.39 19.12 -6.84
C SER A 98 7.14 18.62 -6.10
N ASP A 99 6.49 17.56 -6.58
CA ASP A 99 5.26 17.00 -6.02
C ASP A 99 5.52 15.96 -4.91
N ILE A 100 6.77 15.49 -4.77
CA ILE A 100 7.13 14.45 -3.78
C ILE A 100 6.67 14.85 -2.37
N LYS A 101 6.95 16.08 -1.96
CA LYS A 101 6.57 16.57 -0.63
C LYS A 101 5.05 16.55 -0.42
N ARG A 102 4.26 16.95 -1.44
CA ARG A 102 2.79 16.97 -1.38
C ARG A 102 2.21 15.56 -1.26
N VAL A 103 2.74 14.61 -2.03
CA VAL A 103 2.19 13.25 -2.12
C VAL A 103 2.68 12.37 -0.98
N PHE A 104 3.96 12.42 -0.64
CA PHE A 104 4.61 11.48 0.27
C PHE A 104 5.11 12.10 1.57
N GLY A 105 5.54 13.36 1.53
CA GLY A 105 6.30 13.99 2.61
C GLY A 105 5.58 13.94 3.97
N GLY A 106 6.21 13.27 4.94
CA GLY A 106 5.69 13.09 6.29
C GLY A 106 4.44 12.20 6.41
N ARG A 107 3.84 11.77 5.30
CA ARG A 107 2.61 10.97 5.32
C ARG A 107 2.84 9.58 5.90
N PRO A 108 1.95 9.07 6.78
CA PRO A 108 1.99 7.70 7.28
C PRO A 108 1.88 6.66 6.16
N PHE A 109 2.83 5.72 6.13
CA PHE A 109 2.83 4.58 5.21
C PHE A 109 3.05 3.28 5.97
N ALA A 110 2.32 2.24 5.59
CA ALA A 110 2.56 0.87 6.06
C ALA A 110 2.60 -0.10 4.87
N VAL A 111 3.28 -1.23 5.04
CA VAL A 111 3.41 -2.25 4.00
C VAL A 111 3.02 -3.61 4.57
N ILE A 112 2.15 -4.31 3.85
CA ILE A 112 1.80 -5.73 4.07
C ILE A 112 1.86 -6.46 2.75
N GLY A 113 1.76 -7.79 2.78
CA GLY A 113 1.68 -8.52 1.53
C GLY A 113 1.44 -10.01 1.68
N ALA A 114 1.08 -10.65 0.56
CA ALA A 114 0.83 -12.06 0.45
C ALA A 114 1.55 -12.67 -0.75
N SER A 115 2.13 -13.85 -0.56
CA SER A 115 2.87 -14.59 -1.58
C SER A 115 2.56 -16.10 -1.49
N PRO A 116 2.55 -16.83 -2.61
CA PRO A 116 2.43 -18.29 -2.56
C PRO A 116 3.67 -18.97 -1.94
N GLY A 117 4.80 -18.29 -1.85
CA GLY A 117 6.03 -18.80 -1.25
C GLY A 117 5.98 -18.90 0.27
N ALA A 118 6.95 -19.62 0.84
CA ALA A 118 7.01 -19.92 2.28
C ALA A 118 7.36 -18.71 3.15
N PHE A 119 8.00 -17.70 2.60
CA PHE A 119 8.47 -16.51 3.33
C PHE A 119 7.53 -15.30 3.23
N GLY A 120 6.37 -15.48 2.59
CA GLY A 120 5.44 -14.37 2.34
C GLY A 120 6.07 -13.32 1.43
N THR A 121 6.07 -12.06 1.87
CA THR A 121 6.63 -10.93 1.11
C THR A 121 7.76 -10.24 1.88
N THR A 122 8.56 -10.99 2.63
CA THR A 122 9.60 -10.46 3.51
C THR A 122 10.62 -9.62 2.76
N LEU A 123 11.12 -10.14 1.63
CA LEU A 123 12.15 -9.44 0.84
C LEU A 123 11.57 -8.25 0.08
N SER A 124 10.35 -8.37 -0.43
CA SER A 124 9.65 -7.24 -1.04
C SER A 124 9.43 -6.11 -0.04
N GLN A 125 8.94 -6.41 1.19
CA GLN A 125 8.74 -5.40 2.21
C GLN A 125 10.06 -4.73 2.62
N THR A 126 11.15 -5.49 2.71
CA THR A 126 12.50 -4.95 2.94
C THR A 126 12.94 -4.03 1.80
N ALA A 127 12.68 -4.40 0.55
CA ALA A 127 13.03 -3.59 -0.62
C ALA A 127 12.25 -2.26 -0.70
N TRP A 128 11.08 -2.16 -0.06
CA TRP A 128 10.33 -0.91 0.05
C TRP A 128 10.97 0.10 1.00
N LEU A 129 11.77 -0.31 1.98
CA LEU A 129 12.32 0.60 3.00
C LEU A 129 13.13 1.77 2.42
N PRO A 130 14.13 1.55 1.53
CA PRO A 130 14.87 2.66 0.94
C PRO A 130 13.99 3.56 0.06
N VAL A 131 12.97 3.01 -0.61
CA VAL A 131 12.03 3.79 -1.43
C VAL A 131 11.23 4.74 -0.55
N LEU A 132 10.59 4.22 0.52
CA LEU A 132 9.80 5.02 1.45
C LEU A 132 10.65 6.09 2.15
N ARG A 133 11.89 5.75 2.53
CA ARG A 133 12.84 6.69 3.12
C ARG A 133 13.16 7.84 2.15
N THR A 134 13.48 7.53 0.90
CA THR A 134 13.83 8.53 -0.13
C THR A 134 12.68 9.47 -0.42
N LEU A 135 11.44 8.98 -0.39
CA LEU A 135 10.24 9.78 -0.60
C LEU A 135 9.84 10.60 0.63
N GLY A 136 10.53 10.47 1.75
CA GLY A 136 10.28 11.23 2.97
C GLY A 136 8.97 10.85 3.68
N THR A 137 8.51 9.61 3.53
CA THR A 137 7.30 9.13 4.21
C THR A 137 7.54 8.92 5.70
N HIS A 138 6.46 8.92 6.49
CA HIS A 138 6.49 8.47 7.88
C HIS A 138 6.11 6.99 7.94
N ALA A 139 7.07 6.11 7.67
CA ALA A 139 6.82 4.67 7.59
C ALA A 139 6.55 4.07 8.97
N TRP A 140 5.49 3.27 9.10
CA TRP A 140 5.13 2.57 10.32
C TRP A 140 5.73 1.18 10.40
N PHE A 141 6.42 0.89 11.49
CA PHE A 141 7.09 -0.39 11.75
C PHE A 141 6.57 -1.09 13.01
N GLY A 142 5.48 -0.59 13.61
CA GLY A 142 4.91 -1.15 14.85
C GLY A 142 4.22 -2.52 14.68
N GLY A 143 3.97 -2.95 13.43
CA GLY A 143 3.43 -4.26 13.11
C GLY A 143 4.02 -4.81 11.81
N ARG A 144 3.89 -6.12 11.63
CA ARG A 144 4.32 -6.83 10.41
C ARG A 144 3.25 -7.83 9.99
N LEU A 145 2.96 -7.89 8.69
CA LEU A 145 2.11 -8.93 8.13
C LEU A 145 2.67 -9.37 6.78
N MET A 146 3.30 -10.54 6.77
CA MET A 146 3.81 -11.23 5.59
C MET A 146 3.08 -12.56 5.47
N VAL A 147 2.04 -12.64 4.63
CA VAL A 147 1.20 -13.83 4.46
C VAL A 147 1.89 -14.85 3.57
N PRO A 148 2.43 -15.95 4.11
CA PRO A 148 3.03 -17.01 3.32
C PRO A 148 1.97 -17.96 2.78
N ARG A 149 2.32 -18.79 1.79
CA ARG A 149 1.46 -19.87 1.26
C ARG A 149 0.05 -19.40 0.98
N ALA A 150 -0.09 -18.23 0.37
CA ALA A 150 -1.37 -17.54 0.20
C ALA A 150 -2.48 -18.40 -0.44
N GLY A 151 -2.13 -19.42 -1.23
CA GLY A 151 -3.09 -20.37 -1.79
C GLY A 151 -3.86 -21.20 -0.75
N SER A 152 -3.33 -21.38 0.46
CA SER A 152 -4.03 -22.04 1.57
C SER A 152 -4.81 -21.08 2.46
N VAL A 153 -4.49 -19.78 2.39
CA VAL A 153 -5.05 -18.72 3.25
C VAL A 153 -6.36 -18.14 2.70
N PHE A 154 -6.47 -18.09 1.37
CA PHE A 154 -7.68 -17.61 0.70
C PHE A 154 -8.40 -18.78 0.02
N ASP A 155 -9.73 -18.68 -0.06
CA ASP A 155 -10.55 -19.61 -0.85
C ASP A 155 -10.58 -19.23 -2.34
N GLU A 156 -11.32 -19.99 -3.14
CA GLU A 156 -11.46 -19.79 -4.58
C GLU A 156 -12.10 -18.44 -4.96
N THR A 157 -12.91 -17.88 -4.07
CA THR A 157 -13.52 -16.54 -4.25
C THR A 157 -12.58 -15.41 -3.85
N GLY A 158 -11.44 -15.75 -3.23
CA GLY A 158 -10.49 -14.82 -2.66
C GLY A 158 -10.93 -14.28 -1.29
N ALA A 159 -11.84 -14.98 -0.60
CA ALA A 159 -12.16 -14.66 0.79
C ALA A 159 -11.08 -15.23 1.72
N LEU A 160 -10.73 -14.47 2.76
CA LEU A 160 -9.79 -14.89 3.79
C LEU A 160 -10.47 -15.95 4.66
N LYS A 161 -9.90 -17.16 4.73
CA LYS A 161 -10.43 -18.29 5.49
C LYS A 161 -9.55 -18.73 6.65
N ASP A 162 -8.34 -18.21 6.76
CA ASP A 162 -7.40 -18.52 7.85
C ASP A 162 -7.64 -17.56 9.02
N ALA A 163 -8.16 -18.11 10.12
CA ALA A 163 -8.51 -17.31 11.31
C ALA A 163 -7.28 -16.67 11.99
N ALA A 164 -6.10 -17.32 11.92
CA ALA A 164 -4.89 -16.76 12.51
C ALA A 164 -4.40 -15.54 11.70
N ILE A 165 -4.44 -15.62 10.38
CA ILE A 165 -4.10 -14.50 9.50
C ILE A 165 -5.15 -13.38 9.62
N GLU A 166 -6.43 -13.73 9.79
CA GLU A 166 -7.48 -12.72 10.01
C GLU A 166 -7.22 -11.92 11.28
N GLU A 167 -6.89 -12.59 12.38
CA GLU A 167 -6.58 -11.91 13.64
C GLU A 167 -5.30 -11.07 13.55
N GLN A 168 -4.25 -11.57 12.90
CA GLN A 168 -3.04 -10.80 12.66
C GLN A 168 -3.32 -9.54 11.83
N LEU A 169 -4.15 -9.65 10.80
CA LEU A 169 -4.56 -8.51 9.97
C LEU A 169 -5.35 -7.49 10.80
N ARG A 170 -6.29 -7.94 11.65
CA ARG A 170 -7.07 -7.09 12.55
C ARG A 170 -6.17 -6.30 13.50
N GLN A 171 -5.21 -6.97 14.14
CA GLN A 171 -4.24 -6.34 15.05
C GLN A 171 -3.34 -5.35 14.31
N PHE A 172 -2.87 -5.71 13.11
CA PHE A 172 -2.08 -4.82 12.27
C PHE A 172 -2.85 -3.53 11.94
N LEU A 173 -4.09 -3.66 11.49
CA LEU A 173 -4.93 -2.51 11.12
C LEU A 173 -5.20 -1.60 12.32
N ALA A 174 -5.54 -2.16 13.47
CA ALA A 174 -5.76 -1.40 14.70
C ALA A 174 -4.50 -0.61 15.11
N GLY A 175 -3.33 -1.24 15.07
CA GLY A 175 -2.05 -0.60 15.36
C GLY A 175 -1.72 0.51 14.38
N TYR A 176 -1.93 0.28 13.09
CA TYR A 176 -1.66 1.27 12.06
C TYR A 176 -2.62 2.48 12.15
N VAL A 177 -3.92 2.25 12.35
CA VAL A 177 -4.90 3.33 12.57
C VAL A 177 -4.53 4.18 13.79
N SER A 178 -4.15 3.53 14.90
CA SER A 178 -3.67 4.24 16.10
C SER A 178 -2.46 5.12 15.81
N PHE A 179 -1.50 4.63 15.01
CA PHE A 179 -0.33 5.40 14.59
C PHE A 179 -0.73 6.61 13.74
N VAL A 180 -1.58 6.44 12.72
CA VAL A 180 -2.04 7.53 11.85
C VAL A 180 -2.76 8.61 12.65
N ARG A 181 -3.60 8.23 13.61
CA ARG A 181 -4.32 9.19 14.47
C ARG A 181 -3.39 10.01 15.36
N ARG A 182 -2.37 9.38 15.95
CA ARG A 182 -1.36 10.12 16.73
C ARG A 182 -0.57 11.08 15.86
N HIS A 183 -0.16 10.63 14.69
CA HIS A 183 0.57 11.48 13.73
C HIS A 183 -0.24 12.72 13.32
N ALA A 184 -1.53 12.57 13.06
CA ALA A 184 -2.42 13.69 12.74
C ALA A 184 -2.59 14.68 13.91
N ALA A 185 -2.54 14.20 15.16
CA ALA A 185 -2.61 15.06 16.34
C ALA A 185 -1.30 15.83 16.61
N GLU A 186 -0.17 15.28 16.22
CA GLU A 186 1.17 15.86 16.40
C GLU A 186 1.56 16.83 15.26
N THR A 187 0.88 16.77 14.13
CA THR A 187 1.13 17.63 12.97
C THR A 187 -0.03 18.63 12.84
N PRO A 188 0.08 19.85 13.41
CA PRO A 188 -0.94 20.86 13.25
C PRO A 188 -1.16 21.17 11.77
N ALA A 189 -2.41 21.41 11.37
CA ALA A 189 -2.74 21.90 10.06
C ALA A 189 -1.98 23.22 9.82
N GLY A 190 -0.96 23.17 8.93
CA GLY A 190 -0.18 24.34 8.51
C GLY A 190 -0.99 25.22 7.56
#